data_21ee1783c0c7bcd8404a2084bc641c49
#
_entry.id   21ee1783c0c7bcd8404a2084bc641c49
#
_cell.length_a   1.000
_cell.length_b   1.000
_cell.length_c   1.000
_cell.angle_alpha   90.00
_cell.angle_beta   90.00
_cell.angle_gamma   90.00
#
_symmetry.space_group_name_H-M   'P 1'
#
loop_
_entity.id
_entity.type
_entity.pdbx_description
1 polymer ?
#
loop_
_entity_poly.entity_id
_entity_poly.type
_entity_poly.pdbx_seq_one_letter_code
_entity_poly.pdbx_strand_id
1 'polypeptide(L)'
;MLRIIALNLNGIRSAVSKGLLEWLALQKADVVCLQEIKAQLPDLVPTTLNPHPFSGHFSCAEKKGYSGVGIYCRKQADKIVSGFGSKEFDAEGRYLRADFGNLSVISVYLPSGSSSEERQQAKFRFMQEFMPHMAEPVSYTHLTLPTILRV
;
A
#
# COMPACT_ATOMS: atom_id res chain seq x y z
N MET A 1 -5.46 -19.43 -9.41
CA MET A 1 -4.45 -19.17 -8.35
C MET A 1 -4.41 -17.66 -8.10
N LEU A 2 -4.54 -17.23 -6.87
CA LEU A 2 -4.44 -15.83 -6.48
C LEU A 2 -3.00 -15.31 -6.66
N ARG A 3 -2.85 -14.20 -7.38
CA ARG A 3 -1.54 -13.56 -7.59
C ARG A 3 -1.55 -12.15 -7.00
N ILE A 4 -0.72 -11.94 -5.98
CA ILE A 4 -0.52 -10.65 -5.32
C ILE A 4 0.89 -10.17 -5.62
N ILE A 5 1.03 -8.91 -6.00
CA ILE A 5 2.31 -8.24 -6.24
C ILE A 5 2.47 -7.10 -5.26
N ALA A 6 3.65 -6.90 -4.71
CA ALA A 6 3.99 -5.74 -3.90
C ALA A 6 5.17 -4.99 -4.52
N LEU A 7 5.03 -3.66 -4.66
CA LEU A 7 6.00 -2.79 -5.31
C LEU A 7 6.22 -1.50 -4.50
N ASN A 8 7.46 -1.22 -4.17
CA ASN A 8 7.86 0.12 -3.74
C ASN A 8 8.15 0.96 -4.98
N LEU A 9 7.36 2.01 -5.23
CA LEU A 9 7.41 2.79 -6.47
C LEU A 9 8.42 3.95 -6.42
N ASN A 10 8.80 4.39 -5.22
CA ASN A 10 9.60 5.61 -5.05
C ASN A 10 9.04 6.79 -5.88
N GLY A 11 7.72 6.94 -5.86
CA GLY A 11 6.97 7.93 -6.61
C GLY A 11 6.21 7.32 -7.80
N ILE A 12 4.87 7.31 -7.72
CA ILE A 12 4.01 6.69 -8.74
C ILE A 12 4.12 7.40 -10.09
N ARG A 13 4.22 8.73 -10.12
CA ARG A 13 4.34 9.49 -11.37
C ARG A 13 5.60 9.11 -12.16
N SER A 14 6.72 8.99 -11.45
CA SER A 14 7.97 8.53 -12.05
C SER A 14 7.90 7.07 -12.50
N ALA A 15 7.29 6.20 -11.70
CA ALA A 15 7.12 4.80 -12.05
C ALA A 15 6.25 4.63 -13.32
N VAL A 16 5.15 5.38 -13.43
CA VAL A 16 4.30 5.38 -14.62
C VAL A 16 5.05 5.86 -15.86
N SER A 17 5.84 6.94 -15.76
CA SER A 17 6.64 7.42 -16.88
C SER A 17 7.72 6.42 -17.34
N LYS A 18 8.07 5.47 -16.48
CA LYS A 18 9.04 4.39 -16.78
C LYS A 18 8.37 3.07 -17.22
N GLY A 19 7.07 3.09 -17.49
CA GLY A 19 6.35 1.92 -18.02
C GLY A 19 5.69 1.02 -16.99
N LEU A 20 5.39 1.52 -15.78
CA LEU A 20 4.72 0.72 -14.74
C LEU A 20 3.40 0.12 -15.22
N LEU A 21 2.55 0.91 -15.90
CA LEU A 21 1.22 0.44 -16.28
C LEU A 21 1.27 -0.63 -17.38
N GLU A 22 2.15 -0.46 -18.34
CA GLU A 22 2.41 -1.42 -19.42
C GLU A 22 2.95 -2.74 -18.84
N TRP A 23 3.87 -2.64 -17.89
CA TRP A 23 4.39 -3.82 -17.20
C TRP A 23 3.30 -4.54 -16.38
N LEU A 24 2.47 -3.79 -15.63
CA LEU A 24 1.38 -4.35 -14.84
C LEU A 24 0.36 -5.11 -15.70
N ALA A 25 0.06 -4.61 -16.89
CA ALA A 25 -0.87 -5.26 -17.82
C ALA A 25 -0.43 -6.67 -18.19
N LEU A 26 0.89 -6.95 -18.20
CA LEU A 26 1.47 -8.25 -18.53
C LEU A 26 1.50 -9.22 -17.34
N GLN A 27 1.36 -8.73 -16.10
CA GLN A 27 1.60 -9.54 -14.91
C GLN A 27 0.46 -10.48 -14.52
N LYS A 28 -0.74 -10.33 -15.06
CA LYS A 28 -1.93 -11.12 -14.69
C LYS A 28 -2.17 -11.15 -13.17
N ALA A 29 -1.87 -10.05 -12.47
CA ALA A 29 -2.07 -9.94 -11.05
C ALA A 29 -3.55 -9.78 -10.71
N ASP A 30 -3.97 -10.29 -9.55
CA ASP A 30 -5.31 -10.06 -8.99
C ASP A 30 -5.32 -8.82 -8.11
N VAL A 31 -4.26 -8.63 -7.33
CA VAL A 31 -4.07 -7.47 -6.44
C VAL A 31 -2.63 -6.98 -6.53
N VAL A 32 -2.45 -5.67 -6.54
CA VAL A 32 -1.13 -5.03 -6.54
C VAL A 32 -1.05 -4.03 -5.39
N CYS A 33 -0.17 -4.29 -4.44
CA CYS A 33 0.12 -3.41 -3.31
C CYS A 33 1.26 -2.46 -3.66
N LEU A 34 1.02 -1.16 -3.49
CA LEU A 34 1.95 -0.10 -3.86
C LEU A 34 2.41 0.64 -2.62
N GLN A 35 3.72 0.88 -2.51
CA GLN A 35 4.31 1.70 -1.46
C GLN A 35 5.04 2.88 -2.07
N GLU A 36 5.24 3.93 -1.28
CA GLU A 36 5.89 5.17 -1.68
C GLU A 36 5.24 5.83 -2.91
N ILE A 37 3.94 6.09 -2.81
CA ILE A 37 3.18 6.78 -3.86
C ILE A 37 3.73 8.19 -4.12
N LYS A 38 4.09 8.93 -3.06
CA LYS A 38 4.66 10.28 -3.09
C LYS A 38 3.86 11.26 -3.98
N ALA A 39 2.54 11.12 -3.97
CA ALA A 39 1.62 11.98 -4.74
C ALA A 39 0.30 12.14 -3.97
N GLN A 40 -0.44 13.19 -4.30
CA GLN A 40 -1.81 13.40 -3.85
C GLN A 40 -2.79 12.92 -4.94
N LEU A 41 -4.03 12.55 -4.54
CA LEU A 41 -5.03 12.09 -5.52
C LEU A 41 -5.25 13.06 -6.68
N PRO A 42 -5.34 14.39 -6.47
CA PRO A 42 -5.50 15.34 -7.58
C PRO A 42 -4.31 15.38 -8.56
N ASP A 43 -3.14 14.88 -8.14
CA ASP A 43 -1.95 14.83 -9.00
C ASP A 43 -1.97 13.63 -9.96
N LEU A 44 -2.91 12.71 -9.80
CA LEU A 44 -2.97 11.46 -10.55
C LEU A 44 -4.02 11.54 -11.66
N VAL A 45 -3.62 11.19 -12.87
CA VAL A 45 -4.54 11.11 -14.01
C VAL A 45 -5.43 9.86 -13.90
N PRO A 46 -6.64 9.87 -14.53
CA PRO A 46 -7.59 8.76 -14.42
C PRO A 46 -7.00 7.38 -14.76
N THR A 47 -6.12 7.31 -15.75
CA THR A 47 -5.45 6.06 -16.16
C THR A 47 -4.46 5.53 -15.11
N THR A 48 -3.91 6.40 -14.26
CA THR A 48 -3.08 6.01 -13.12
C THR A 48 -3.91 5.64 -11.92
N LEU A 49 -5.04 6.34 -11.70
CA LEU A 49 -5.97 6.02 -10.61
C LEU A 49 -6.62 4.65 -10.80
N ASN A 50 -7.07 4.34 -12.01
CA ASN A 50 -7.76 3.10 -12.34
C ASN A 50 -7.21 2.52 -13.66
N PRO A 51 -6.00 1.96 -13.65
CA PRO A 51 -5.42 1.36 -14.85
C PRO A 51 -6.17 0.08 -15.21
N HIS A 52 -6.82 0.06 -16.39
CA HIS A 52 -7.55 -1.14 -16.81
C HIS A 52 -6.66 -2.40 -16.79
N PRO A 53 -7.10 -3.54 -16.22
CA PRO A 53 -8.45 -3.86 -15.69
C PRO A 53 -8.60 -3.62 -14.17
N PHE A 54 -7.77 -2.79 -13.57
CA PHE A 54 -7.76 -2.56 -12.12
C PHE A 54 -8.61 -1.36 -11.71
N SER A 55 -9.18 -1.45 -10.50
CA SER A 55 -9.64 -0.31 -9.72
C SER A 55 -8.58 0.06 -8.70
N GLY A 56 -8.25 1.33 -8.58
CA GLY A 56 -7.22 1.83 -7.66
C GLY A 56 -7.81 2.46 -6.40
N HIS A 57 -7.13 2.21 -5.28
CA HIS A 57 -7.44 2.79 -3.98
C HIS A 57 -6.12 3.29 -3.38
N PHE A 58 -6.15 4.47 -2.73
CA PHE A 58 -4.95 5.11 -2.23
C PHE A 58 -5.17 5.70 -0.84
N SER A 59 -4.13 5.64 -0.02
CA SER A 59 -4.00 6.38 1.23
C SER A 59 -2.76 7.27 1.11
N CYS A 60 -3.01 8.54 0.83
CA CYS A 60 -1.93 9.52 0.65
C CYS A 60 -1.55 10.16 1.98
N ALA A 61 -0.27 10.55 2.12
CA ALA A 61 0.16 11.35 3.24
C ALA A 61 -0.40 12.78 3.15
N GLU A 62 -0.63 13.43 4.29
CA GLU A 62 -0.97 14.86 4.34
C GLU A 62 0.18 15.70 3.78
N LYS A 63 1.43 15.30 4.06
CA LYS A 63 2.63 15.92 3.52
C LYS A 63 2.80 15.56 2.05
N LYS A 64 2.83 16.56 1.19
CA LYS A 64 3.04 16.38 -0.26
C LYS A 64 4.39 15.72 -0.59
N GLY A 65 4.38 14.83 -1.58
CA GLY A 65 5.60 14.17 -2.07
C GLY A 65 6.24 13.18 -1.10
N TYR A 66 5.47 12.68 -0.13
CA TYR A 66 5.97 11.83 0.94
C TYR A 66 5.10 10.59 1.13
N SER A 67 5.72 9.42 1.43
CA SER A 67 5.02 8.19 1.80
C SER A 67 3.85 7.83 0.85
N GLY A 68 2.73 7.39 1.40
CA GLY A 68 1.54 6.98 0.66
C GLY A 68 1.59 5.52 0.22
N VAL A 69 0.46 4.84 0.33
CA VAL A 69 0.27 3.47 -0.14
C VAL A 69 -0.95 3.38 -1.06
N GLY A 70 -0.98 2.37 -1.90
CA GLY A 70 -2.09 2.11 -2.79
C GLY A 70 -2.32 0.62 -2.99
N ILE A 71 -3.49 0.28 -3.49
CA ILE A 71 -3.85 -1.06 -3.92
C ILE A 71 -4.59 -0.95 -5.26
N TYR A 72 -4.13 -1.71 -6.25
CA TYR A 72 -4.89 -1.99 -7.46
C TYR A 72 -5.57 -3.34 -7.32
N CYS A 73 -6.88 -3.39 -7.54
CA CYS A 73 -7.70 -4.60 -7.46
C CYS A 73 -8.29 -4.92 -8.83
N ARG A 74 -8.07 -6.14 -9.34
CA ARG A 74 -8.73 -6.61 -10.57
C ARG A 74 -10.21 -6.89 -10.31
N LYS A 75 -10.53 -7.54 -9.20
CA LYS A 75 -11.89 -7.74 -8.71
C LYS A 75 -12.24 -6.64 -7.72
N GLN A 76 -13.45 -6.13 -7.75
CA GLN A 76 -13.90 -5.14 -6.78
C GLN A 76 -13.81 -5.69 -5.36
N ALA A 77 -13.21 -4.91 -4.46
CA ALA A 77 -13.17 -5.24 -3.04
C ALA A 77 -14.54 -5.02 -2.39
N ASP A 78 -14.87 -5.86 -1.42
CA ASP A 78 -16.10 -5.72 -0.62
C ASP A 78 -16.00 -4.52 0.31
N LYS A 79 -14.79 -4.23 0.81
CA LYS A 79 -14.50 -3.13 1.72
C LYS A 79 -13.07 -2.61 1.53
N ILE A 80 -12.92 -1.30 1.65
CA ILE A 80 -11.62 -0.62 1.68
C ILE A 80 -11.50 0.13 3.02
N VAL A 81 -10.37 -0.06 3.70
CA VAL A 81 -10.07 0.62 4.97
C VAL A 81 -8.74 1.33 4.85
N SER A 82 -8.75 2.65 5.06
CA SER A 82 -7.55 3.48 5.11
C SER A 82 -7.18 3.79 6.57
N GLY A 83 -5.93 3.55 6.93
CA GLY A 83 -5.45 3.72 8.29
C GLY A 83 -5.80 2.56 9.23
N PHE A 84 -5.15 2.53 10.38
CA PHE A 84 -5.36 1.51 11.41
C PHE A 84 -5.62 2.10 12.80
N GLY A 85 -6.00 3.39 12.86
CA GLY A 85 -6.35 4.08 14.10
C GLY A 85 -5.19 4.83 14.75
N SER A 86 -4.02 4.90 14.10
CA SER A 86 -2.87 5.69 14.57
C SER A 86 -2.95 7.11 14.05
N LYS A 87 -3.09 8.08 14.93
CA LYS A 87 -3.12 9.50 14.53
C LYS A 87 -1.83 9.93 13.81
N GLU A 88 -0.68 9.48 14.30
CA GLU A 88 0.63 9.79 13.72
C GLU A 88 0.78 9.17 12.32
N PHE A 89 0.55 7.88 12.20
CA PHE A 89 0.88 7.13 10.99
C PHE A 89 -0.22 7.13 9.93
N ASP A 90 -1.47 7.32 10.34
CA ASP A 90 -2.58 7.48 9.38
C ASP A 90 -2.45 8.80 8.60
N ALA A 91 -1.93 9.86 9.23
CA ALA A 91 -1.59 11.10 8.55
C ALA A 91 -0.44 10.96 7.51
N GLU A 92 0.35 9.90 7.61
CA GLU A 92 1.44 9.60 6.70
C GLU A 92 1.06 8.65 5.55
N GLY A 93 -0.19 8.18 5.49
CA GLY A 93 -0.65 7.28 4.42
C GLY A 93 0.16 5.98 4.37
N ARG A 94 0.20 5.23 5.48
CA ARG A 94 1.05 4.05 5.61
C ARG A 94 0.32 2.72 5.58
N TYR A 95 -1.01 2.74 5.60
CA TYR A 95 -1.84 1.55 5.71
C TYR A 95 -3.09 1.65 4.84
N LEU A 96 -3.32 0.63 4.02
CA LEU A 96 -4.55 0.47 3.25
C LEU A 96 -4.90 -1.01 3.18
N ARG A 97 -6.16 -1.35 3.45
CA ARG A 97 -6.68 -2.71 3.42
C ARG A 97 -7.81 -2.84 2.41
N ALA A 98 -7.79 -3.91 1.64
CA ALA A 98 -8.88 -4.33 0.76
C ALA A 98 -9.36 -5.72 1.18
N ASP A 99 -10.65 -5.87 1.43
CA ASP A 99 -11.28 -7.11 1.84
C ASP A 99 -12.03 -7.77 0.68
N PHE A 100 -11.87 -9.09 0.53
CA PHE A 100 -12.49 -9.92 -0.51
C PHE A 100 -13.03 -11.21 0.16
N GLY A 101 -14.27 -11.19 0.66
CA GLY A 101 -14.81 -12.29 1.45
C GLY A 101 -13.95 -12.59 2.68
N ASN A 102 -13.33 -13.76 2.72
CA ASN A 102 -12.46 -14.19 3.83
C ASN A 102 -10.99 -13.77 3.66
N LEU A 103 -10.65 -13.06 2.60
CA LEU A 103 -9.29 -12.59 2.33
C LEU A 103 -9.20 -11.09 2.58
N SER A 104 -8.24 -10.68 3.40
CA SER A 104 -7.83 -9.28 3.52
C SER A 104 -6.43 -9.09 2.96
N VAL A 105 -6.27 -8.14 2.05
CA VAL A 105 -4.97 -7.75 1.48
C VAL A 105 -4.60 -6.38 2.01
N ILE A 106 -3.42 -6.25 2.60
CA ILE A 106 -2.95 -5.03 3.23
C ILE A 106 -1.71 -4.52 2.51
N SER A 107 -1.76 -3.27 2.05
CA SER A 107 -0.59 -2.53 1.61
C SER A 107 -0.10 -1.66 2.77
N VAL A 108 1.10 -1.95 3.25
CA VAL A 108 1.70 -1.25 4.39
C VAL A 108 3.10 -0.76 4.05
N TYR A 109 3.43 0.45 4.51
CA TYR A 109 4.75 1.06 4.35
C TYR A 109 5.30 1.47 5.71
N LEU A 110 6.25 0.69 6.21
CA LEU A 110 6.87 0.92 7.51
C LEU A 110 7.81 2.15 7.45
N PRO A 111 7.88 2.96 8.53
CA PRO A 111 8.91 3.99 8.64
C PRO A 111 10.31 3.39 8.48
N SER A 112 11.18 4.04 7.69
CA SER A 112 12.57 3.59 7.57
C SER A 112 13.34 3.88 8.84
N GLY A 113 14.05 2.89 9.39
CA GLY A 113 14.87 3.04 10.61
C GLY A 113 16.33 3.40 10.36
N SER A 114 16.74 3.67 9.11
CA SER A 114 18.14 3.65 8.72
C SER A 114 18.88 5.00 8.75
N SER A 115 18.19 6.13 8.95
CA SER A 115 18.79 7.45 8.72
C SER A 115 18.97 8.32 9.96
N SER A 116 18.38 7.97 11.10
CA SER A 116 18.58 8.65 12.39
C SER A 116 17.94 7.85 13.52
N GLU A 117 18.37 8.14 14.75
CA GLU A 117 17.78 7.56 15.96
C GLU A 117 16.28 7.89 16.06
N GLU A 118 15.88 9.12 15.71
CA GLU A 118 14.49 9.55 15.70
C GLU A 118 13.63 8.69 14.76
N ARG A 119 14.13 8.36 13.56
CA ARG A 119 13.44 7.47 12.62
C ARG A 119 13.39 6.03 13.10
N GLN A 120 14.42 5.56 13.80
CA GLN A 120 14.43 4.26 14.45
C GLN A 120 13.33 4.18 15.51
N GLN A 121 13.19 5.21 16.34
CA GLN A 121 12.13 5.29 17.34
C GLN A 121 10.74 5.37 16.71
N ALA A 122 10.59 6.11 15.62
CA ALA A 122 9.33 6.14 14.85
C ALA A 122 8.95 4.74 14.33
N LYS A 123 9.92 3.97 13.86
CA LYS A 123 9.70 2.57 13.44
C LYS A 123 9.24 1.70 14.61
N PHE A 124 9.84 1.84 15.79
CA PHE A 124 9.41 1.09 16.98
C PHE A 124 8.00 1.50 17.42
N ARG A 125 7.67 2.80 17.45
CA ARG A 125 6.29 3.25 17.73
C ARG A 125 5.29 2.67 16.75
N PHE A 126 5.60 2.68 15.45
CA PHE A 126 4.78 2.08 14.43
C PHE A 126 4.50 0.59 14.73
N MET A 127 5.54 -0.18 15.03
CA MET A 127 5.41 -1.60 15.35
C MET A 127 4.58 -1.84 16.62
N GLN A 128 4.73 -1.00 17.65
CA GLN A 128 3.95 -1.10 18.87
C GLN A 128 2.45 -0.89 18.65
N GLU A 129 2.06 0.00 17.73
CA GLU A 129 0.66 0.25 17.39
C GLU A 129 0.13 -0.77 16.35
N PHE A 130 0.97 -1.14 15.39
CA PHE A 130 0.58 -1.99 14.26
C PHE A 130 0.43 -3.47 14.65
N MET A 131 1.32 -4.02 15.46
CA MET A 131 1.30 -5.45 15.82
C MET A 131 0.02 -5.87 16.55
N PRO A 132 -0.49 -5.14 17.55
CA PRO A 132 -1.78 -5.46 18.16
C PRO A 132 -2.94 -5.39 17.16
N HIS A 133 -2.93 -4.40 16.26
CA HIS A 133 -3.93 -4.27 15.20
C HIS A 133 -3.94 -5.49 14.27
N MET A 134 -2.77 -6.02 13.93
CA MET A 134 -2.65 -7.24 13.10
C MET A 134 -3.04 -8.51 13.83
N ALA A 135 -2.97 -8.55 15.15
CA ALA A 135 -3.36 -9.73 15.93
C ALA A 135 -4.86 -10.01 15.87
N GLU A 136 -5.70 -8.98 15.73
CA GLU A 136 -7.16 -9.13 15.62
C GLU A 136 -7.59 -9.94 14.38
N PRO A 137 -7.19 -9.59 13.15
CA PRO A 137 -7.56 -10.38 11.97
C PRO A 137 -6.85 -11.74 11.91
N VAL A 138 -5.64 -11.87 12.44
CA VAL A 138 -4.87 -13.13 12.42
C VAL A 138 -5.47 -14.21 13.33
N SER A 139 -6.30 -13.85 14.29
CA SER A 139 -7.03 -14.84 15.10
C SER A 139 -7.92 -15.77 14.25
N TYR A 140 -8.21 -15.42 13.01
CA TYR A 140 -9.10 -16.16 12.10
C TYR A 140 -8.42 -16.72 10.86
N THR A 141 -7.15 -16.32 10.53
CA THR A 141 -6.52 -16.63 9.24
C THR A 141 -5.00 -16.75 9.33
N HIS A 142 -4.38 -17.24 8.24
CA HIS A 142 -2.93 -17.25 8.07
C HIS A 142 -2.41 -15.90 7.59
N LEU A 143 -1.34 -15.39 8.21
CA LEU A 143 -0.59 -14.24 7.73
C LEU A 143 0.46 -14.70 6.71
N THR A 144 0.36 -14.21 5.47
CA THR A 144 1.38 -14.42 4.45
C THR A 144 2.03 -13.09 4.11
N LEU A 145 3.34 -12.99 4.25
CA LEU A 145 4.11 -11.83 3.82
C LEU A 145 4.61 -12.04 2.39
N PRO A 146 4.24 -11.19 1.43
CA PRO A 146 4.77 -11.31 0.08
C PRO A 146 6.25 -10.92 0.03
N THR A 147 6.99 -11.54 -0.89
CA THR A 147 8.35 -11.12 -1.19
C THR A 147 8.32 -9.75 -1.87
N ILE A 148 9.03 -8.77 -1.31
CA ILE A 148 9.12 -7.42 -1.86
C ILE A 148 10.18 -7.44 -2.98
N LEU A 149 9.75 -7.20 -4.22
CA LEU A 149 10.66 -6.83 -5.30
C LEU A 149 10.92 -5.33 -5.22
N ARG A 150 12.15 -4.95 -4.96
CA ARG A 150 12.61 -3.56 -5.14
C ARG A 150 12.92 -3.36 -6.62
N VAL A 151 12.24 -2.43 -7.21
CA VAL A 151 12.53 -1.96 -8.57
C VAL A 151 13.43 -0.73 -8.48
#